data_37955dc330678249fbf55a6d346e92d5
#
_entry.id   37955dc330678249fbf55a6d346e92d5
#
_cell.length_a   1.000
_cell.length_b   1.000
_cell.length_c   1.000
_cell.angle_alpha   90.00
_cell.angle_beta   90.00
_cell.angle_gamma   90.00
#
_symmetry.space_group_name_H-M   'P 1'
#
loop_
_entity.id
_entity.type
_entity.pdbx_description
1 polymer ?
#
loop_
_entity_poly.entity_id
_entity_poly.type
_entity_poly.pdbx_seq_one_letter_code
_entity_poly.pdbx_strand_id
1 'polypeptide(L)' 'MTIDLTQMQPGETGIVKEIQGGQGFVRKLQSMGIRPEKKITKVSSHFWCGPQTVEVDNIQIAVGFGMAKRIIVAVER' A
#
# COMPACT_ATOMS: atom_id res chain seq x y z
N MET A 1 1.65 0.84 15.12
CA MET A 1 2.05 -0.49 14.63
C MET A 1 2.42 -0.40 13.15
N THR A 2 3.47 -1.08 12.76
CA THR A 2 3.96 -1.04 11.37
C THR A 2 3.75 -2.41 10.72
N ILE A 3 3.04 -2.41 9.58
CA ILE A 3 2.70 -3.64 8.85
C ILE A 3 2.91 -3.41 7.36
N ASP A 4 2.89 -4.48 6.57
CA ASP A 4 2.87 -4.28 5.13
C ASP A 4 1.42 -4.11 4.63
N LEU A 5 1.28 -3.64 3.40
CA LEU A 5 -0.03 -3.30 2.85
C LEU A 5 -0.99 -4.50 2.81
N THR A 6 -0.47 -5.72 2.64
CA THR A 6 -1.32 -6.91 2.57
C THR A 6 -1.99 -7.21 3.91
N GLN A 7 -1.42 -6.72 5.00
CA GLN A 7 -1.93 -6.95 6.35
C GLN A 7 -2.96 -5.91 6.79
N MET A 8 -3.15 -4.85 6.01
CA MET A 8 -4.20 -3.88 6.31
C MET A 8 -5.57 -4.51 6.08
N GLN A 9 -6.52 -4.14 6.93
CA GLN A 9 -7.90 -4.59 6.79
C GLN A 9 -8.67 -3.64 5.87
N PRO A 10 -9.68 -4.13 5.14
CA PRO A 10 -10.52 -3.24 4.34
C PRO A 10 -11.10 -2.13 5.21
N GLY A 11 -11.02 -0.90 4.71
CA GLY A 11 -11.45 0.29 5.44
C GLY A 11 -10.39 0.89 6.34
N GLU A 12 -9.30 0.19 6.59
CA GLU A 12 -8.22 0.69 7.46
C GLU A 12 -7.39 1.74 6.73
N THR A 13 -6.98 2.77 7.47
CA THR A 13 -6.13 3.85 6.97
C THR A 13 -4.79 3.81 7.68
N GLY A 14 -3.73 4.08 6.94
CA GLY A 14 -2.39 4.15 7.50
C GLY A 14 -1.55 5.18 6.76
N ILE A 15 -0.32 5.35 7.22
CA ILE A 15 0.65 6.25 6.61
C ILE A 15 1.79 5.40 6.04
N VAL A 16 2.10 5.60 4.77
CA VAL A 16 3.22 4.87 4.15
C VAL A 16 4.52 5.32 4.81
N LYS A 17 5.31 4.37 5.29
CA LYS A 17 6.59 4.67 5.95
C LYS A 17 7.78 4.31 5.09
N GLU A 18 7.70 3.22 4.35
CA GLU A 18 8.82 2.74 3.58
C GLU A 18 8.33 1.91 2.40
N ILE A 19 9.05 1.98 1.30
CA ILE A 19 8.82 1.11 0.15
C ILE A 19 10.12 0.33 -0.04
N GLN A 20 10.06 -0.98 0.14
CA GLN A 20 11.23 -1.86 0.03
C GLN A 20 11.38 -2.37 -1.40
N GLY A 21 12.57 -2.19 -1.97
CA GLY A 21 12.84 -2.64 -3.32
C GLY A 21 13.82 -1.75 -4.04
N GLY A 22 14.09 -2.07 -5.31
CA GLY A 22 15.01 -1.29 -6.12
C GLY A 22 14.42 0.05 -6.55
N GLN A 23 15.27 0.94 -7.06
CA GLN A 23 14.85 2.29 -7.44
C GLN A 23 13.75 2.31 -8.50
N GLY A 24 13.79 1.41 -9.47
CA GLY A 24 12.77 1.35 -10.51
C GLY A 24 11.40 1.03 -9.95
N PHE A 25 11.35 0.09 -9.00
CA PHE A 25 10.13 -0.28 -8.32
C PHE A 25 9.58 0.88 -7.48
N VAL A 26 10.46 1.50 -6.69
CA VAL A 26 10.08 2.64 -5.84
C VAL A 26 9.55 3.79 -6.68
N ARG A 27 10.24 4.12 -7.77
CA ARG A 27 9.79 5.19 -8.67
C ARG A 27 8.44 4.91 -9.29
N LYS A 28 8.20 3.66 -9.67
CA LYS A 28 6.92 3.27 -10.24
C LYS A 28 5.79 3.52 -9.24
N LEU A 29 5.97 3.12 -8.00
CA LEU A 29 4.97 3.35 -6.97
C LEU A 29 4.79 4.84 -6.67
N GLN A 30 5.88 5.59 -6.63
CA GLN A 30 5.81 7.03 -6.40
C GLN A 30 5.06 7.75 -7.51
N SER A 31 5.23 7.30 -8.75
CA SER A 31 4.49 7.89 -9.87
C SER A 31 2.99 7.62 -9.77
N MET A 32 2.60 6.58 -9.03
CA MET A 32 1.21 6.26 -8.77
C MET A 32 0.65 6.99 -7.54
N GLY A 33 1.48 7.77 -6.87
CA GLY A 33 1.06 8.49 -5.67
C GLY A 33 1.38 7.78 -4.36
N ILE A 34 1.97 6.60 -4.40
CA ILE A 34 2.33 5.85 -3.19
C ILE A 34 3.74 6.25 -2.78
N ARG A 35 3.84 7.13 -1.81
CA ARG A 35 5.10 7.72 -1.35
C ARG A 35 5.18 7.68 0.17
N PRO A 36 6.39 7.72 0.74
CA PRO A 36 6.52 7.88 2.19
C PRO A 36 5.75 9.10 2.69
N GLU A 37 5.13 8.95 3.85
CA GLU A 37 4.31 9.96 4.54
C GLU A 37 2.94 10.22 3.89
N LYS A 38 2.58 9.48 2.84
CA LYS A 38 1.24 9.58 2.26
C LYS A 38 0.26 8.73 3.05
N LYS A 39 -0.95 9.27 3.19
CA LYS A 39 -2.07 8.55 3.77
C LYS A 39 -2.63 7.58 2.73
N ILE A 40 -2.84 6.33 3.14
CA ILE A 40 -3.34 5.29 2.25
C ILE A 40 -4.47 4.53 2.96
N THR A 41 -5.53 4.23 2.24
CA THR A 41 -6.69 3.51 2.76
C THR A 41 -6.86 2.22 1.99
N LYS A 42 -6.98 1.11 2.72
CA LYS A 42 -7.25 -0.19 2.11
C LYS A 42 -8.71 -0.25 1.70
N VAL A 43 -8.97 -0.49 0.43
CA VAL A 43 -10.34 -0.59 -0.07
C VAL A 43 -10.80 -2.05 -0.07
N SER A 44 -10.01 -2.93 -0.68
CA SER A 44 -10.37 -4.35 -0.74
C SER A 44 -9.13 -5.21 -0.94
N SER A 45 -9.32 -6.51 -0.66
CA SER A 45 -8.31 -7.53 -0.91
C SER A 45 -8.97 -8.66 -1.66
N HIS A 46 -8.25 -9.29 -2.57
CA HIS A 46 -8.72 -10.51 -3.22
C HIS A 46 -8.19 -11.72 -2.46
N PHE A 47 -8.91 -12.84 -2.57
CA PHE A 47 -8.45 -14.10 -2.00
C PHE A 47 -7.21 -14.61 -2.75
N TRP A 48 -6.46 -15.46 -2.10
CA TRP A 48 -5.35 -16.19 -2.71
C TRP A 48 -4.26 -15.29 -3.27
N CYS A 49 -3.82 -14.33 -2.48
CA CYS A 49 -2.71 -13.45 -2.84
C CYS A 49 -2.99 -12.62 -4.09
N GLY A 50 -4.26 -12.26 -4.31
CA GLY A 50 -4.64 -11.40 -5.42
C GLY A 50 -4.31 -9.93 -5.16
N PRO A 51 -4.60 -9.06 -6.12
CA PRO A 51 -4.31 -7.63 -6.01
C PRO A 51 -5.00 -6.99 -4.81
N GLN A 52 -4.35 -5.96 -4.27
CA GLN A 52 -4.90 -5.17 -3.16
C GLN A 52 -5.33 -3.83 -3.74
N THR A 53 -6.57 -3.43 -3.50
CA THR A 53 -7.04 -2.12 -3.96
C THR A 53 -6.91 -1.14 -2.81
N VAL A 54 -6.26 -0.02 -3.08
CA VAL A 54 -6.03 1.04 -2.08
C VAL A 54 -6.45 2.38 -2.68
N GLU A 55 -6.71 3.34 -1.80
CA GLU A 55 -7.04 4.69 -2.21
C GLU A 55 -5.99 5.65 -1.69
N VAL A 56 -5.47 6.49 -2.59
CA VAL A 56 -4.52 7.55 -2.28
C VAL A 56 -4.97 8.79 -3.03
N ASP A 57 -5.14 9.90 -2.32
CA ASP A 57 -5.58 11.18 -2.92
C ASP A 57 -6.86 11.04 -3.74
N ASN A 58 -7.82 10.27 -3.23
CA ASN A 58 -9.12 9.99 -3.87
C ASN A 58 -9.03 9.19 -5.17
N ILE A 59 -7.88 8.56 -5.42
CA ILE A 59 -7.69 7.71 -6.59
C ILE A 59 -7.50 6.27 -6.10
N GLN A 60 -8.25 5.35 -6.69
CA GLN A 60 -8.13 3.94 -6.36
C GLN A 60 -7.09 3.27 -7.25
N ILE A 61 -6.21 2.51 -6.64
CA ILE A 61 -5.08 1.87 -7.31
C ILE A 61 -5.07 0.40 -6.92
N ALA A 62 -4.92 -0.47 -7.92
CA ALA A 62 -4.72 -1.90 -7.67
C ALA A 62 -3.23 -2.19 -7.61
N VAL A 63 -2.80 -2.78 -6.50
CA VAL A 63 -1.39 -3.12 -6.27
C VAL A 63 -1.27 -4.63 -6.18
N GLY A 64 -0.40 -5.21 -6.99
CA GLY A 64 -0.17 -6.66 -6.95
C GLY A 64 0.29 -7.13 -5.57
N PHE A 65 -0.05 -8.36 -5.20
CA PHE A 65 0.25 -8.89 -3.88
C PHE A 65 1.74 -8.80 -3.53
N GLY A 66 2.61 -9.22 -4.44
CA GLY A 66 4.05 -9.16 -4.21
C GLY A 66 4.58 -7.75 -4.02
N MET A 67 3.98 -6.78 -4.72
CA MET A 67 4.33 -5.38 -4.57
C MET A 67 3.82 -4.84 -3.24
N ALA A 68 2.59 -5.20 -2.88
CA ALA A 68 1.97 -4.73 -1.64
C ALA A 68 2.75 -5.17 -0.40
N LYS A 69 3.37 -6.35 -0.45
CA LYS A 69 4.20 -6.84 0.66
C LYS A 69 5.42 -5.96 0.93
N ARG A 70 5.83 -5.15 -0.05
CA ARG A 70 7.00 -4.29 0.07
C ARG A 70 6.65 -2.87 0.48
N ILE A 71 5.36 -2.58 0.66
CA ILE A 71 4.91 -1.26 1.10
C ILE A 71 4.62 -1.34 2.59
N ILE A 72 5.43 -0.66 3.38
CA ILE A 72 5.32 -0.68 4.84
C ILE A 72 4.51 0.54 5.28
N VAL A 73 3.48 0.29 6.07
CA VAL A 73 2.58 1.34 6.53
C VAL A 73 2.47 1.34 8.05
N ALA A 74 2.28 2.51 8.62
CA ALA A 74 2.00 2.66 10.04
C ALA A 74 0.49 2.79 10.23
N VAL A 75 -0.07 1.92 11.05
CA VAL A 75 -1.50 1.92 11.36
C VAL A 75 -1.70 2.05 12.85
N GLU A 76 -2.88 2.51 13.25
CA GLU A 76 -3.25 2.61 14.66
C GLU A 76 -4.08 1.39 15.06
N ARG A 77 -3.45 0.51 15.81
CA ARG A 77 -4.14 -0.65 16.37
C ARG A 77 -3.72 -0.85 17.82
#